data_a5baae6a2d96ac8a099a248759cf9d28
#
_entry.id   a5baae6a2d96ac8a099a248759cf9d28
#
_cell.length_a   1.000
_cell.length_b   1.000
_cell.length_c   1.000
_cell.angle_alpha   90.00
_cell.angle_beta   90.00
_cell.angle_gamma   90.00
#
_symmetry.space_group_name_H-M   'P 1'
#
loop_
_entity.id
_entity.type
_entity.pdbx_description
1 polymer ?
#
loop_
_entity_poly.entity_id
_entity_poly.type
_entity_poly.pdbx_seq_one_letter_code
_entity_poly.pdbx_strand_id
1 'polypeptide(L)'
;KTMTLYFDRDDMAEAIGIPVEKLRVIENPTGGSFGWAMSAHTYSMVGIATKVTGMPCSLSMDYGQFMAVSGKRSPTYFNGKIACDKDGKFVAGEFDAGLDHGPFAELGDDKLTKILRFMYYPYKMPNVAGLARVAFTNHSFGTAYRGYGAPQAFTASEALVDMLAEESGIDPFELRYKNIAR
;
A
#
# COMPACT_ATOMS: atom_id res chain seq x y z
N LYS A 1 19.13 -3.25 5.18
CA LYS A 1 18.39 -3.06 3.93
C LYS A 1 17.23 -2.12 4.16
N THR A 2 17.25 -0.94 3.58
CA THR A 2 16.16 0.06 3.65
C THR A 2 15.87 0.64 2.27
N MET A 3 14.66 1.14 2.05
CA MET A 3 14.29 1.91 0.86
C MET A 3 14.23 3.41 1.15
N THR A 4 14.22 3.79 2.42
CA THR A 4 13.96 5.16 2.90
C THR A 4 14.94 5.55 4.00
N LEU A 5 16.24 5.52 3.67
CA LEU A 5 17.36 5.59 4.61
C LEU A 5 17.22 6.68 5.70
N TYR A 6 16.78 7.87 5.31
CA TYR A 6 16.69 8.98 6.26
C TYR A 6 15.45 8.87 7.16
N PHE A 7 14.30 8.46 6.62
CA PHE A 7 13.10 8.22 7.42
C PHE A 7 13.31 7.07 8.39
N ASP A 8 13.83 5.94 7.89
CA ASP A 8 14.10 4.78 8.74
C ASP A 8 15.10 5.11 9.84
N ARG A 9 16.10 5.96 9.57
CA ARG A 9 17.05 6.42 10.59
C ARG A 9 16.35 7.19 11.70
N ASP A 10 15.47 8.10 11.36
CA ASP A 10 14.77 8.96 12.32
C ASP A 10 13.80 8.12 13.17
N ASP A 11 13.03 7.25 12.54
CA ASP A 11 12.14 6.29 13.21
C ASP A 11 12.91 5.33 14.13
N MET A 12 14.06 4.83 13.68
CA MET A 12 14.93 3.99 14.50
C MET A 12 15.47 4.73 15.73
N ALA A 13 15.92 5.96 15.54
CA ALA A 13 16.46 6.77 16.63
C ALA A 13 15.41 7.02 17.72
N GLU A 14 14.16 7.34 17.29
CA GLU A 14 13.02 7.50 18.18
C GLU A 14 12.70 6.19 18.91
N ALA A 15 12.56 5.09 18.17
CA ALA A 15 12.24 3.77 18.76
C ALA A 15 13.30 3.26 19.74
N ILE A 16 14.57 3.51 19.48
CA ILE A 16 15.70 3.14 20.37
C ILE A 16 15.81 4.11 21.55
N GLY A 17 15.25 5.32 21.43
CA GLY A 17 15.36 6.39 22.43
C GLY A 17 16.78 6.96 22.52
N ILE A 18 17.35 7.32 21.38
CA ILE A 18 18.66 7.99 21.28
C ILE A 18 18.56 9.22 20.35
N PRO A 19 19.42 10.23 20.51
CA PRO A 19 19.52 11.31 19.56
C PRO A 19 19.90 10.80 18.15
N VAL A 20 19.26 11.34 17.11
CA VAL A 20 19.45 10.88 15.72
C VAL A 20 20.89 11.01 15.23
N GLU A 21 21.61 12.01 15.70
CA GLU A 21 23.02 12.24 15.39
C GLU A 21 23.97 11.17 15.98
N LYS A 22 23.49 10.35 16.92
CA LYS A 22 24.22 9.19 17.47
C LYS A 22 23.96 7.91 16.70
N LEU A 23 23.04 7.92 15.75
CA LEU A 23 22.71 6.76 14.93
C LEU A 23 23.32 6.93 13.51
N ARG A 24 24.12 5.97 13.13
CA ARG A 24 24.62 5.84 11.77
C ARG A 24 24.05 4.59 11.13
N VAL A 25 23.28 4.78 10.05
CA VAL A 25 22.78 3.69 9.23
C VAL A 25 23.70 3.53 8.02
N ILE A 26 24.18 2.33 7.78
CA ILE A 26 25.03 2.00 6.64
C ILE A 26 24.28 0.94 5.81
N GLU A 27 23.98 1.30 4.58
CA GLU A 27 23.34 0.38 3.65
C GLU A 27 24.36 -0.22 2.68
N ASN A 28 24.41 -1.52 2.65
CA ASN A 28 25.18 -2.28 1.65
C ASN A 28 24.30 -2.52 0.40
N PRO A 29 24.90 -2.88 -0.75
CA PRO A 29 24.14 -3.32 -1.91
C PRO A 29 23.11 -4.38 -1.54
N THR A 30 21.84 -4.14 -1.85
CA THR A 30 20.73 -5.00 -1.44
C THR A 30 19.93 -5.49 -2.63
N GLY A 31 19.36 -6.69 -2.50
CA GLY A 31 18.43 -7.24 -3.45
C GLY A 31 17.02 -6.62 -3.35
N GLY A 32 16.04 -7.27 -3.94
CA GLY A 32 14.65 -6.80 -3.94
C GLY A 32 14.07 -6.63 -2.53
N SER A 33 13.21 -5.67 -2.36
CA SER A 33 12.50 -5.36 -1.12
C SER A 33 11.00 -5.62 -1.22
N PHE A 34 10.44 -5.39 -2.39
CA PHE A 34 9.00 -5.46 -2.67
C PHE A 34 8.13 -4.58 -1.75
N GLY A 35 8.75 -3.60 -1.09
CA GLY A 35 8.12 -2.67 -0.15
C GLY A 35 8.43 -2.93 1.33
N TRP A 36 8.75 -4.15 1.73
CA TRP A 36 9.06 -4.48 3.12
C TRP A 36 10.11 -3.58 3.76
N ALA A 37 11.14 -3.22 3.02
CA ALA A 37 12.23 -2.38 3.52
C ALA A 37 11.87 -0.88 3.64
N MET A 38 10.60 -0.52 3.57
CA MET A 38 10.08 0.80 3.98
C MET A 38 9.67 0.84 5.47
N SER A 39 9.95 -0.23 6.21
CA SER A 39 9.57 -0.36 7.61
C SER A 39 10.80 -0.53 8.50
N ALA A 40 10.88 0.27 9.54
CA ALA A 40 12.03 0.28 10.47
C ALA A 40 11.98 -0.79 11.58
N HIS A 41 10.94 -1.62 11.65
CA HIS A 41 10.72 -2.54 12.78
C HIS A 41 11.92 -3.40 13.14
N THR A 42 12.42 -4.19 12.18
CA THR A 42 13.49 -5.16 12.46
C THR A 42 14.81 -4.49 12.78
N TYR A 43 15.04 -3.32 12.21
CA TYR A 43 16.24 -2.52 12.50
C TYR A 43 16.19 -1.95 13.91
N SER A 44 15.04 -1.43 14.31
CA SER A 44 14.79 -0.92 15.64
C SER A 44 14.97 -2.00 16.71
N MET A 45 14.48 -3.23 16.45
CA MET A 45 14.71 -4.37 17.35
C MET A 45 16.19 -4.64 17.58
N VAL A 46 17.02 -4.64 16.54
CA VAL A 46 18.47 -4.82 16.67
C VAL A 46 19.11 -3.67 17.46
N GLY A 47 18.68 -2.45 17.21
CA GLY A 47 19.16 -1.27 17.94
C GLY A 47 18.80 -1.32 19.42
N ILE A 48 17.57 -1.69 19.75
CA ILE A 48 17.11 -1.87 21.14
C ILE A 48 17.89 -2.99 21.84
N ALA A 49 18.06 -4.14 21.18
CA ALA A 49 18.83 -5.25 21.71
C ALA A 49 20.28 -4.84 22.02
N THR A 50 20.92 -4.11 21.11
CA THR A 50 22.28 -3.57 21.30
C THR A 50 22.34 -2.60 22.49
N LYS A 51 21.36 -1.71 22.62
CA LYS A 51 21.28 -0.77 23.73
C LYS A 51 21.11 -1.46 25.08
N VAL A 52 20.26 -2.48 25.15
CA VAL A 52 19.97 -3.22 26.38
C VAL A 52 21.12 -4.11 26.81
N THR A 53 21.75 -4.80 25.87
CA THR A 53 22.85 -5.76 26.18
C THR A 53 24.21 -5.09 26.28
N GLY A 54 24.39 -3.91 25.73
CA GLY A 54 25.70 -3.26 25.60
C GLY A 54 26.67 -3.99 24.64
N MET A 55 26.15 -4.94 23.83
CA MET A 55 26.96 -5.77 22.94
C MET A 55 26.47 -5.63 21.48
N PRO A 56 27.32 -5.90 20.48
CA PRO A 56 26.90 -5.99 19.10
C PRO A 56 25.83 -7.08 18.92
N CYS A 57 24.71 -6.72 18.29
CA CYS A 57 23.61 -7.64 18.00
C CYS A 57 23.41 -7.78 16.50
N SER A 58 22.97 -8.96 16.08
CA SER A 58 22.54 -9.20 14.71
C SER A 58 21.22 -9.97 14.67
N LEU A 59 20.43 -9.74 13.63
CA LEU A 59 19.18 -10.45 13.38
C LEU A 59 19.23 -11.03 11.98
N SER A 60 19.16 -12.34 11.91
CA SER A 60 18.99 -13.09 10.66
C SER A 60 17.76 -13.98 10.79
N MET A 61 16.82 -13.81 9.92
CA MET A 61 15.57 -14.59 9.91
C MET A 61 15.60 -15.61 8.79
N ASP A 62 15.15 -16.82 9.06
CA ASP A 62 14.81 -17.77 8.03
C ASP A 62 13.48 -17.36 7.32
N TYR A 63 13.12 -18.09 6.27
CA TYR A 63 11.94 -17.78 5.50
C TYR A 63 10.64 -17.87 6.32
N GLY A 64 10.52 -18.88 7.18
CA GLY A 64 9.34 -19.06 8.03
C GLY A 64 9.18 -17.93 9.04
N GLN A 65 10.25 -17.56 9.72
CA GLN A 65 10.29 -16.43 10.63
C GLN A 65 9.94 -15.11 9.91
N PHE A 66 10.54 -14.90 8.73
CA PHE A 66 10.24 -13.70 7.95
C PHE A 66 8.76 -13.63 7.56
N MET A 67 8.17 -14.74 7.11
CA MET A 67 6.75 -14.80 6.76
C MET A 67 5.82 -14.56 7.96
N ALA A 68 6.25 -14.89 9.16
CA ALA A 68 5.49 -14.68 10.39
C ALA A 68 5.49 -13.22 10.84
N VAL A 69 6.61 -12.52 10.67
CA VAL A 69 6.79 -11.15 11.20
C VAL A 69 6.69 -10.06 10.13
N SER A 70 6.72 -10.41 8.85
CA SER A 70 6.58 -9.42 7.79
C SER A 70 5.14 -8.93 7.66
N GLY A 71 4.99 -7.64 7.41
CA GLY A 71 3.69 -7.07 7.09
C GLY A 71 3.13 -7.62 5.77
N LYS A 72 1.83 -7.53 5.62
CA LYS A 72 1.05 -8.07 4.49
C LYS A 72 0.52 -6.96 3.60
N ARG A 73 0.08 -7.33 2.39
CA ARG A 73 -0.83 -6.46 1.65
C ARG A 73 -2.12 -6.35 2.45
N SER A 74 -2.48 -5.13 2.84
CA SER A 74 -3.70 -4.90 3.63
C SER A 74 -4.93 -5.41 2.89
N PRO A 75 -5.78 -6.24 3.51
CA PRO A 75 -7.08 -6.54 2.98
C PRO A 75 -7.85 -5.26 2.72
N THR A 76 -8.59 -5.22 1.63
CA THR A 76 -9.28 -4.01 1.21
C THR A 76 -10.70 -4.35 0.79
N TYR A 77 -11.65 -3.60 1.28
CA TYR A 77 -13.04 -3.63 0.91
C TYR A 77 -13.33 -2.49 -0.05
N PHE A 78 -14.14 -2.78 -1.06
CA PHE A 78 -14.64 -1.77 -1.98
C PHE A 78 -16.13 -1.92 -2.20
N ASN A 79 -16.82 -0.77 -2.19
CA ASN A 79 -18.16 -0.62 -2.71
C ASN A 79 -18.10 0.50 -3.75
N GLY A 80 -18.59 0.28 -4.95
CA GLY A 80 -18.42 1.25 -6.02
C GLY A 80 -19.54 1.20 -7.04
N LYS A 81 -19.64 2.29 -7.80
CA LYS A 81 -20.55 2.44 -8.92
C LYS A 81 -19.78 3.07 -10.07
N ILE A 82 -20.13 2.69 -11.27
CA ILE A 82 -19.63 3.29 -12.50
C ILE A 82 -20.79 3.46 -13.47
N ALA A 83 -20.77 4.52 -14.25
CA ALA A 83 -21.81 4.81 -15.22
C ALA A 83 -21.22 5.25 -16.56
N CYS A 84 -21.85 4.85 -17.64
CA CYS A 84 -21.59 5.34 -18.98
C CYS A 84 -22.86 5.91 -19.62
N ASP A 85 -22.69 6.70 -20.67
CA ASP A 85 -23.78 7.12 -21.54
C ASP A 85 -24.19 5.98 -22.50
N LYS A 86 -25.22 6.22 -23.33
CA LYS A 86 -25.71 5.27 -24.33
C LYS A 86 -24.66 4.86 -25.38
N ASP A 87 -23.62 5.65 -25.53
CA ASP A 87 -22.52 5.40 -26.46
C ASP A 87 -21.34 4.70 -25.79
N GLY A 88 -21.48 4.33 -24.51
CA GLY A 88 -20.46 3.67 -23.71
C GLY A 88 -19.33 4.59 -23.25
N LYS A 89 -19.51 5.91 -23.23
CA LYS A 89 -18.54 6.84 -22.65
C LYS A 89 -18.78 6.97 -21.16
N PHE A 90 -17.74 6.84 -20.35
CA PHE A 90 -17.84 7.01 -18.89
C PHE A 90 -18.28 8.42 -18.53
N VAL A 91 -19.23 8.51 -17.63
CA VAL A 91 -19.79 9.78 -17.17
C VAL A 91 -19.53 10.03 -15.68
N ALA A 92 -19.52 8.98 -14.88
CA ALA A 92 -19.26 9.11 -13.45
C ALA A 92 -18.76 7.80 -12.82
N GLY A 93 -17.97 7.95 -11.77
CA GLY A 93 -17.56 6.87 -10.90
C GLY A 93 -17.66 7.29 -9.43
N GLU A 94 -18.17 6.39 -8.58
CA GLU A 94 -18.24 6.57 -7.14
C GLU A 94 -17.65 5.35 -6.46
N PHE A 95 -16.96 5.54 -5.32
CA PHE A 95 -16.46 4.43 -4.53
C PHE A 95 -16.32 4.75 -3.04
N ASP A 96 -16.47 3.72 -2.22
CA ASP A 96 -16.13 3.68 -0.81
C ASP A 96 -15.15 2.53 -0.58
N ALA A 97 -13.97 2.85 -0.08
CA ALA A 97 -12.89 1.89 0.17
C ALA A 97 -12.55 1.82 1.65
N GLY A 98 -12.45 0.62 2.19
CA GLY A 98 -11.97 0.34 3.53
C GLY A 98 -10.67 -0.45 3.48
N LEU A 99 -9.64 -0.01 4.21
CA LEU A 99 -8.35 -0.67 4.32
C LEU A 99 -8.20 -1.23 5.73
N ASP A 100 -8.11 -2.55 5.85
CA ASP A 100 -7.74 -3.23 7.09
C ASP A 100 -6.21 -3.19 7.24
N HIS A 101 -5.73 -2.34 8.14
CA HIS A 101 -4.29 -2.09 8.27
C HIS A 101 -3.65 -2.83 9.45
N GLY A 102 -4.45 -3.56 10.22
CA GLY A 102 -3.97 -4.23 11.42
C GLY A 102 -3.76 -3.25 12.58
N PRO A 103 -2.88 -3.56 13.54
CA PRO A 103 -2.78 -2.81 14.80
C PRO A 103 -1.91 -1.56 14.72
N PHE A 104 -1.21 -1.31 13.61
CA PHE A 104 -0.26 -0.19 13.48
C PHE A 104 -0.63 0.74 12.33
N ALA A 105 -0.37 2.05 12.51
CA ALA A 105 -0.69 3.08 11.51
C ALA A 105 0.18 2.99 10.24
N GLU A 106 1.32 2.38 10.33
CA GLU A 106 2.40 2.33 9.36
C GLU A 106 2.01 2.50 7.89
N LEU A 107 2.32 3.65 7.31
CA LEU A 107 2.07 3.98 5.90
C LEU A 107 0.60 3.78 5.43
N GLY A 108 -0.36 3.70 6.36
CA GLY A 108 -1.77 3.46 6.04
C GLY A 108 -2.38 4.61 5.25
N ASP A 109 -2.15 5.84 5.69
CA ASP A 109 -2.68 7.06 5.06
C ASP A 109 -2.10 7.28 3.67
N ASP A 110 -0.81 7.02 3.50
CA ASP A 110 -0.14 7.10 2.21
C ASP A 110 -0.72 6.08 1.21
N LYS A 111 -1.00 4.87 1.70
CA LYS A 111 -1.64 3.81 0.91
C LYS A 111 -3.05 4.18 0.48
N LEU A 112 -3.83 4.79 1.38
CA LEU A 112 -5.14 5.35 1.04
C LEU A 112 -5.05 6.41 -0.04
N THR A 113 -4.11 7.32 0.07
CA THR A 113 -3.86 8.35 -0.95
C THR A 113 -3.58 7.71 -2.31
N LYS A 114 -2.85 6.59 -2.36
CA LYS A 114 -2.62 5.85 -3.59
C LYS A 114 -3.90 5.20 -4.12
N ILE A 115 -4.71 4.59 -3.25
CA ILE A 115 -6.01 4.02 -3.66
C ILE A 115 -6.90 5.10 -4.28
N LEU A 116 -7.05 6.24 -3.60
CA LEU A 116 -7.83 7.37 -4.11
C LEU A 116 -7.36 7.87 -5.47
N ARG A 117 -6.05 7.95 -5.68
CA ARG A 117 -5.45 8.44 -6.93
C ARG A 117 -5.54 7.45 -8.08
N PHE A 118 -5.47 6.15 -7.80
CA PHE A 118 -5.43 5.13 -8.85
C PHE A 118 -6.79 4.56 -9.22
N MET A 119 -7.82 4.83 -8.42
CA MET A 119 -9.17 4.44 -8.79
C MET A 119 -9.59 5.17 -10.07
N TYR A 120 -9.94 4.42 -11.08
CA TYR A 120 -10.26 4.90 -12.45
C TYR A 120 -9.12 5.60 -13.21
N TYR A 121 -7.88 5.61 -12.70
CA TYR A 121 -6.75 6.34 -13.29
C TYR A 121 -6.51 6.09 -14.79
N PRO A 122 -6.69 4.88 -15.34
CA PRO A 122 -6.47 4.66 -16.78
C PRO A 122 -7.51 5.32 -17.68
N TYR A 123 -8.60 5.81 -17.13
CA TYR A 123 -9.75 6.24 -17.88
C TYR A 123 -10.04 7.74 -17.79
N LYS A 124 -10.65 8.28 -18.83
CA LYS A 124 -11.28 9.60 -18.80
C LYS A 124 -12.58 9.50 -18.03
N MET A 125 -12.55 9.85 -16.76
CA MET A 125 -13.69 9.83 -15.85
C MET A 125 -14.04 11.28 -15.46
N PRO A 126 -15.08 11.90 -16.07
CA PRO A 126 -15.36 13.33 -15.87
C PRO A 126 -15.77 13.67 -14.44
N ASN A 127 -16.49 12.77 -13.79
CA ASN A 127 -16.98 12.95 -12.42
C ASN A 127 -16.56 11.77 -11.56
N VAL A 128 -15.81 12.05 -10.50
CA VAL A 128 -15.39 11.02 -9.53
C VAL A 128 -15.69 11.51 -8.13
N ALA A 129 -16.38 10.69 -7.36
CA ALA A 129 -16.51 10.84 -5.92
C ALA A 129 -15.95 9.61 -5.23
N GLY A 130 -15.17 9.80 -4.18
CA GLY A 130 -14.60 8.66 -3.47
C GLY A 130 -14.31 8.97 -2.02
N LEU A 131 -14.51 7.97 -1.19
CA LEU A 131 -14.15 7.98 0.21
C LEU A 131 -13.28 6.75 0.48
N ALA A 132 -12.21 6.93 1.24
CA ALA A 132 -11.40 5.82 1.69
C ALA A 132 -11.08 5.97 3.18
N ARG A 133 -11.05 4.85 3.90
CA ARG A 133 -10.82 4.78 5.34
C ARG A 133 -9.79 3.73 5.66
N VAL A 134 -8.95 4.00 6.65
CA VAL A 134 -8.09 2.98 7.29
C VAL A 134 -8.74 2.56 8.60
N ALA A 135 -8.79 1.26 8.83
CA ALA A 135 -9.25 0.70 10.09
C ALA A 135 -8.10 0.01 10.82
N PHE A 136 -7.99 0.27 12.11
CA PHE A 136 -7.17 -0.55 12.99
C PHE A 136 -7.93 -1.82 13.36
N THR A 137 -7.23 -2.94 13.30
CA THR A 137 -7.80 -4.26 13.61
C THR A 137 -6.79 -5.13 14.35
N ASN A 138 -7.23 -6.30 14.81
CA ASN A 138 -6.37 -7.32 15.40
C ASN A 138 -5.75 -8.28 14.35
N HIS A 139 -5.88 -7.98 13.07
CA HIS A 139 -5.25 -8.78 12.01
C HIS A 139 -3.75 -8.47 11.88
N SER A 140 -3.04 -9.26 11.10
CA SER A 140 -1.65 -8.98 10.76
C SER A 140 -1.51 -7.59 10.15
N PHE A 141 -0.51 -6.84 10.59
CA PHE A 141 -0.34 -5.48 10.12
C PHE A 141 -0.07 -5.37 8.61
N GLY A 142 -0.63 -4.32 8.04
CA GLY A 142 -0.38 -3.96 6.66
C GLY A 142 0.90 -3.15 6.53
N THR A 143 1.68 -3.41 5.48
CA THR A 143 2.86 -2.60 5.16
C THR A 143 2.89 -2.26 3.69
N ALA A 144 3.93 -1.56 3.26
CA ALA A 144 4.19 -1.39 1.85
C ALA A 144 4.41 -2.76 1.20
N TYR A 145 3.66 -3.04 0.17
CA TYR A 145 3.82 -4.23 -0.65
C TYR A 145 3.62 -3.84 -2.12
N ARG A 146 4.41 -4.45 -3.00
CA ARG A 146 4.53 -4.16 -4.44
C ARG A 146 3.26 -3.60 -5.07
N GLY A 147 3.33 -2.34 -5.58
CA GLY A 147 2.19 -1.60 -6.12
C GLY A 147 1.50 -0.66 -5.13
N TYR A 148 1.66 -0.85 -3.82
CA TYR A 148 1.33 0.09 -2.74
C TYR A 148 -0.04 0.78 -2.87
N GLY A 149 -1.10 -0.01 -2.87
CA GLY A 149 -2.49 0.45 -3.04
C GLY A 149 -3.01 0.39 -4.48
N ALA A 150 -2.16 0.56 -5.48
CA ALA A 150 -2.57 0.49 -6.88
C ALA A 150 -3.22 -0.85 -7.28
N PRO A 151 -2.69 -2.03 -6.90
CA PRO A 151 -3.35 -3.29 -7.22
C PRO A 151 -4.76 -3.41 -6.65
N GLN A 152 -4.99 -2.90 -5.43
CA GLN A 152 -6.32 -2.90 -4.82
C GLN A 152 -7.28 -2.00 -5.63
N ALA A 153 -6.85 -0.78 -5.95
CA ALA A 153 -7.64 0.18 -6.72
C ALA A 153 -7.96 -0.36 -8.13
N PHE A 154 -6.97 -0.87 -8.84
CA PHE A 154 -7.18 -1.40 -10.18
C PHE A 154 -8.03 -2.66 -10.19
N THR A 155 -7.87 -3.56 -9.23
CA THR A 155 -8.75 -4.74 -9.13
C THR A 155 -10.20 -4.31 -8.98
N ALA A 156 -10.49 -3.33 -8.14
CA ALA A 156 -11.85 -2.84 -7.92
C ALA A 156 -12.40 -2.08 -9.15
N SER A 157 -11.64 -1.15 -9.72
CA SER A 157 -12.09 -0.37 -10.87
C SER A 157 -12.27 -1.22 -12.11
N GLU A 158 -11.37 -2.16 -12.38
CA GLU A 158 -11.48 -3.03 -13.54
C GLU A 158 -12.63 -4.03 -13.42
N ALA A 159 -12.91 -4.53 -12.20
CA ALA A 159 -14.10 -5.34 -11.97
C ALA A 159 -15.40 -4.55 -12.22
N LEU A 160 -15.46 -3.29 -11.79
CA LEU A 160 -16.61 -2.42 -12.11
C LEU A 160 -16.75 -2.15 -13.60
N VAL A 161 -15.64 -2.00 -14.33
CA VAL A 161 -15.67 -1.83 -15.80
C VAL A 161 -16.18 -3.09 -16.48
N ASP A 162 -15.78 -4.28 -16.03
CA ASP A 162 -16.28 -5.54 -16.57
C ASP A 162 -17.78 -5.72 -16.31
N MET A 163 -18.24 -5.41 -15.08
CA MET A 163 -19.65 -5.44 -14.74
C MET A 163 -20.47 -4.46 -15.60
N LEU A 164 -19.95 -3.25 -15.81
CA LEU A 164 -20.60 -2.26 -16.69
C LEU A 164 -20.65 -2.72 -18.14
N ALA A 165 -19.61 -3.39 -18.63
CA ALA A 165 -19.57 -3.95 -19.98
C ALA A 165 -20.65 -5.02 -20.15
N GLU A 166 -20.80 -5.91 -19.18
CA GLU A 166 -21.86 -6.93 -19.17
C GLU A 166 -23.26 -6.30 -19.18
N GLU A 167 -23.53 -5.37 -18.27
CA GLU A 167 -24.81 -4.67 -18.14
C GLU A 167 -25.19 -3.85 -19.38
N SER A 168 -24.21 -3.23 -20.04
CA SER A 168 -24.43 -2.40 -21.24
C SER A 168 -24.45 -3.22 -22.54
N GLY A 169 -24.03 -4.47 -22.49
CA GLY A 169 -23.87 -5.31 -23.69
C GLY A 169 -22.75 -4.87 -24.64
N ILE A 170 -21.81 -4.07 -24.12
CA ILE A 170 -20.64 -3.60 -24.87
C ILE A 170 -19.46 -4.54 -24.61
N ASP A 171 -18.72 -4.90 -25.65
CA ASP A 171 -17.51 -5.69 -25.49
C ASP A 171 -16.53 -5.02 -24.46
N PRO A 172 -16.00 -5.75 -23.47
CA PRO A 172 -15.15 -5.16 -22.43
C PRO A 172 -13.89 -4.47 -22.96
N PHE A 173 -13.32 -4.96 -24.05
CA PHE A 173 -12.16 -4.31 -24.68
C PHE A 173 -12.57 -3.00 -25.39
N GLU A 174 -13.67 -3.01 -26.13
CA GLU A 174 -14.19 -1.83 -26.80
C GLU A 174 -14.58 -0.74 -25.79
N LEU A 175 -15.20 -1.12 -24.67
CA LEU A 175 -15.54 -0.19 -23.59
C LEU A 175 -14.29 0.49 -23.03
N ARG A 176 -13.23 -0.28 -22.74
CA ARG A 176 -11.94 0.24 -22.26
C ARG A 176 -11.26 1.14 -23.31
N TYR A 177 -11.18 0.66 -24.54
CA TYR A 177 -10.53 1.40 -25.63
C TYR A 177 -11.17 2.76 -25.90
N LYS A 178 -12.49 2.85 -25.80
CA LYS A 178 -13.26 4.09 -25.94
C LYS A 178 -12.95 5.11 -24.84
N ASN A 179 -12.66 4.66 -23.63
CA ASN A 179 -12.55 5.48 -22.43
C ASN A 179 -11.11 5.70 -21.93
N ILE A 180 -10.14 5.01 -22.50
CA ILE A 180 -8.75 5.16 -22.06
C ILE A 180 -8.23 6.60 -22.22
N ALA A 181 -7.51 7.09 -21.24
CA ALA A 181 -6.87 8.41 -21.30
C ALA A 181 -5.71 8.39 -22.33
N ARG A 182 -5.78 9.26 -23.31
CA ARG A 182 -4.78 9.47 -24.37
C ARG A 182 -4.28 10.89 -24.31
#